data_61c3e15d193bd1d23811960e0e9f79aa
#
_entry.id   61c3e15d193bd1d23811960e0e9f79aa
#
_cell.length_a   1.000
_cell.length_b   1.000
_cell.length_c   1.000
_cell.angle_alpha   90.00
_cell.angle_beta   90.00
_cell.angle_gamma   90.00
#
_symmetry.space_group_name_H-M   'P 1'
#
loop_
_entity.id
_entity.type
_entity.pdbx_description
1 polymer ?
#
loop_
_entity_poly.entity_id
_entity_poly.type
_entity_poly.pdbx_seq_one_letter_code
_entity_poly.pdbx_strand_id
1 'polypeptide(L)'
;MNIVPIVFAFDNNLAFPACICLSSLMMNAKESTFYDIFILHPASEELEHEELDKIPSYYPNCKIQYIAVDDTFAQAYEIRGITTPAYYRLLIPELIPQYDKILYSDVDVIFRDDLCELYSTTDMQGYLLAGVNSLAHFVPAYAKYYREKLHLDPARIIYSGNLIFNCKLMREEHAVDRFRELRGKKYMFQDMDILNIVCQGRIKLLSPSFCLSTFISENAVRHRARLSELWTESEILEGLSSGIVHYNGQKPWKGWCVNFDIWWEYYRKSPFYDEKFYFDFFYNKLNEHDQLPLWKRVKILLRYFIFGCQQSR
;
A
#
# COMPACT_ATOMS: atom_id res chain seq x y z
N MET A 1 -13.48 -17.61 -16.41
CA MET A 1 -12.38 -17.07 -15.62
C MET A 1 -12.59 -15.58 -15.52
N ASN A 2 -12.64 -15.03 -14.31
CA ASN A 2 -12.88 -13.60 -14.08
C ASN A 2 -11.53 -12.87 -14.13
N ILE A 3 -11.36 -11.95 -15.06
CA ILE A 3 -10.10 -11.20 -15.19
C ILE A 3 -10.14 -9.98 -14.26
N VAL A 4 -9.12 -9.86 -13.40
CA VAL A 4 -8.92 -8.74 -12.49
C VAL A 4 -7.63 -8.03 -12.87
N PRO A 5 -7.67 -6.86 -13.50
CA PRO A 5 -6.49 -6.06 -13.77
C PRO A 5 -6.01 -5.38 -12.47
N ILE A 6 -4.73 -5.55 -12.16
CA ILE A 6 -4.09 -4.93 -11.00
C ILE A 6 -2.74 -4.33 -11.38
N VAL A 7 -2.45 -3.15 -10.87
CA VAL A 7 -1.24 -2.39 -11.15
C VAL A 7 -0.43 -2.20 -9.89
N PHE A 8 0.88 -2.37 -10.03
CA PHE A 8 1.89 -2.05 -9.03
C PHE A 8 2.89 -1.04 -9.64
N ALA A 9 3.50 -0.21 -8.79
CA ALA A 9 4.50 0.73 -9.23
C ALA A 9 5.68 0.76 -8.24
N PHE A 10 6.89 0.41 -8.70
CA PHE A 10 8.08 0.34 -7.86
C PHE A 10 9.38 0.37 -8.67
N ASP A 11 10.49 0.55 -7.98
CA ASP A 11 11.87 0.43 -8.47
C ASP A 11 12.56 -0.80 -7.89
N ASN A 12 13.82 -1.04 -8.27
CA ASN A 12 14.62 -2.20 -7.83
C ASN A 12 14.74 -2.34 -6.31
N ASN A 13 14.62 -1.23 -5.54
CA ASN A 13 14.65 -1.28 -4.07
C ASN A 13 13.50 -2.09 -3.47
N LEU A 14 12.42 -2.29 -4.21
CA LEU A 14 11.23 -3.01 -3.78
C LEU A 14 10.98 -4.31 -4.58
N ALA A 15 11.89 -4.74 -5.45
CA ALA A 15 11.74 -5.97 -6.24
C ALA A 15 11.54 -7.21 -5.35
N PHE A 16 12.36 -7.39 -4.30
CA PHE A 16 12.20 -8.49 -3.36
C PHE A 16 10.88 -8.45 -2.57
N PRO A 17 10.47 -7.34 -1.93
CA PRO A 17 9.16 -7.24 -1.31
C PRO A 17 8.00 -7.47 -2.29
N ALA A 18 8.14 -7.04 -3.54
CA ALA A 18 7.15 -7.25 -4.59
C ALA A 18 6.92 -8.74 -4.87
N CYS A 19 7.97 -9.57 -4.87
CA CYS A 19 7.82 -11.02 -5.00
C CYS A 19 6.92 -11.62 -3.91
N ILE A 20 7.05 -11.16 -2.66
CA ILE A 20 6.26 -11.65 -1.53
C ILE A 20 4.82 -11.11 -1.60
N CYS A 21 4.67 -9.84 -1.96
CA CYS A 21 3.37 -9.20 -2.20
C CYS A 21 2.58 -9.97 -3.27
N LEU A 22 3.16 -10.17 -4.46
CA LEU A 22 2.53 -10.90 -5.57
C LEU A 22 2.27 -12.36 -5.22
N SER A 23 3.19 -13.03 -4.51
CA SER A 23 2.95 -14.38 -4.01
C SER A 23 1.74 -14.43 -3.08
N SER A 24 1.59 -13.44 -2.18
CA SER A 24 0.45 -13.38 -1.27
C SER A 24 -0.88 -13.19 -2.02
N LEU A 25 -0.90 -12.37 -3.08
CA LEU A 25 -2.05 -12.20 -3.96
C LEU A 25 -2.44 -13.54 -4.59
N MET A 26 -1.45 -14.25 -5.14
CA MET A 26 -1.68 -15.49 -5.88
C MET A 26 -2.03 -16.66 -4.96
N MET A 27 -1.49 -16.74 -3.75
CA MET A 27 -1.84 -17.77 -2.76
C MET A 27 -3.31 -17.70 -2.33
N ASN A 28 -3.91 -16.51 -2.37
CA ASN A 28 -5.31 -16.27 -1.99
C ASN A 28 -6.24 -16.19 -3.19
N ALA A 29 -5.72 -16.27 -4.41
CA ALA A 29 -6.52 -16.24 -5.63
C ALA A 29 -7.39 -17.49 -5.76
N LYS A 30 -8.68 -17.32 -6.02
CA LYS A 30 -9.59 -18.42 -6.34
C LYS A 30 -9.25 -18.98 -7.73
N GLU A 31 -9.50 -20.26 -7.97
CA GLU A 31 -9.29 -20.90 -9.29
C GLU A 31 -10.04 -20.21 -10.45
N SER A 32 -11.17 -19.57 -10.13
CA SER A 32 -11.97 -18.82 -11.10
C SER A 32 -11.43 -17.41 -11.40
N THR A 33 -10.43 -16.93 -10.64
CA THR A 33 -9.85 -15.59 -10.78
C THR A 33 -8.56 -15.64 -11.58
N PHE A 34 -8.41 -14.75 -12.54
CA PHE A 34 -7.17 -14.53 -13.28
C PHE A 34 -6.71 -13.09 -13.08
N TYR A 35 -5.51 -12.91 -12.56
CA TYR A 35 -4.91 -11.58 -12.37
C TYR A 35 -4.11 -11.16 -13.60
N ASP A 36 -4.51 -10.06 -14.24
CA ASP A 36 -3.73 -9.36 -15.27
C ASP A 36 -2.90 -8.29 -14.55
N ILE A 37 -1.62 -8.61 -14.28
CA ILE A 37 -0.73 -7.82 -13.45
C ILE A 37 0.12 -6.90 -14.33
N PHE A 38 0.11 -5.60 -14.00
CA PHE A 38 0.94 -4.59 -14.64
C PHE A 38 1.92 -4.02 -13.61
N ILE A 39 3.19 -3.93 -13.98
CA ILE A 39 4.25 -3.36 -13.15
C ILE A 39 4.77 -2.11 -13.87
N LEU A 40 4.54 -0.95 -13.24
CA LEU A 40 5.08 0.32 -13.70
C LEU A 40 6.44 0.55 -13.05
N HIS A 41 7.47 0.78 -13.84
CA HIS A 41 8.83 1.01 -13.36
C HIS A 41 9.50 2.19 -14.08
N PRO A 42 10.57 2.81 -13.51
CA PRO A 42 11.29 3.87 -14.18
C PRO A 42 11.89 3.40 -15.51
N ALA A 43 11.74 4.18 -16.59
CA ALA A 43 12.42 3.91 -17.85
C ALA A 43 13.93 4.19 -17.79
N SER A 44 14.39 4.96 -16.79
CA SER A 44 15.79 5.30 -16.57
C SER A 44 16.63 4.17 -15.96
N GLU A 45 15.98 3.11 -15.48
CA GLU A 45 16.63 1.97 -14.84
C GLU A 45 15.98 0.67 -15.32
N GLU A 46 16.79 -0.32 -15.68
CA GLU A 46 16.29 -1.66 -15.99
C GLU A 46 15.80 -2.34 -14.71
N LEU A 47 14.56 -2.81 -14.73
CA LEU A 47 13.97 -3.49 -13.57
C LEU A 47 14.58 -4.90 -13.44
N GLU A 48 15.05 -5.26 -12.25
CA GLU A 48 15.45 -6.63 -11.89
C GLU A 48 14.20 -7.52 -11.79
N HIS A 49 13.77 -8.11 -12.90
CA HIS A 49 12.51 -8.85 -12.99
C HIS A 49 12.67 -10.37 -13.00
N GLU A 50 13.89 -10.92 -12.95
CA GLU A 50 14.13 -12.37 -13.05
C GLU A 50 13.34 -13.22 -12.05
N GLU A 51 13.21 -12.75 -10.81
CA GLU A 51 12.42 -13.46 -9.80
C GLU A 51 10.91 -13.26 -10.01
N LEU A 52 10.49 -12.07 -10.46
CA LEU A 52 9.10 -11.77 -10.77
C LEU A 52 8.58 -12.62 -11.93
N ASP A 53 9.41 -12.87 -12.94
CA ASP A 53 9.08 -13.71 -14.11
C ASP A 53 8.82 -15.18 -13.76
N LYS A 54 9.29 -15.64 -12.61
CA LYS A 54 9.00 -16.99 -12.11
C LYS A 54 7.59 -17.13 -11.53
N ILE A 55 6.94 -16.03 -11.13
CA ILE A 55 5.62 -16.06 -10.47
C ILE A 55 4.55 -16.79 -11.31
N PRO A 56 4.39 -16.52 -12.63
CA PRO A 56 3.41 -17.25 -13.44
C PRO A 56 3.71 -18.76 -13.59
N SER A 57 4.96 -19.20 -13.37
CA SER A 57 5.29 -20.62 -13.37
C SER A 57 4.87 -21.33 -12.08
N TYR A 58 4.80 -20.61 -10.96
CA TYR A 58 4.28 -21.12 -9.70
C TYR A 58 2.74 -20.98 -9.62
N TYR A 59 2.20 -19.94 -10.26
CA TYR A 59 0.78 -19.56 -10.19
C TYR A 59 0.23 -19.30 -11.60
N PRO A 60 -0.36 -20.31 -12.27
CA PRO A 60 -0.74 -20.22 -13.69
C PRO A 60 -1.94 -19.31 -13.98
N ASN A 61 -2.62 -18.83 -12.93
CA ASN A 61 -3.78 -17.95 -13.06
C ASN A 61 -3.40 -16.44 -12.99
N CYS A 62 -2.21 -16.09 -13.44
CA CYS A 62 -1.80 -14.71 -13.67
C CYS A 62 -0.89 -14.56 -14.90
N LYS A 63 -0.77 -13.35 -15.37
CA LYS A 63 0.32 -12.89 -16.25
C LYS A 63 0.87 -11.57 -15.72
N ILE A 64 2.16 -11.32 -16.00
CA ILE A 64 2.85 -10.09 -15.61
C ILE A 64 3.28 -9.34 -16.86
N GLN A 65 3.06 -8.04 -16.87
CA GLN A 65 3.42 -7.12 -17.95
C GLN A 65 4.15 -5.93 -17.35
N TYR A 66 5.30 -5.58 -17.92
CA TYR A 66 6.12 -4.45 -17.47
C TYR A 66 5.88 -3.25 -18.38
N ILE A 67 5.73 -2.08 -17.76
CA ILE A 67 5.54 -0.81 -18.46
C ILE A 67 6.59 0.16 -17.92
N ALA A 68 7.57 0.49 -18.78
CA ALA A 68 8.55 1.51 -18.47
C ALA A 68 7.89 2.89 -18.57
N VAL A 69 7.96 3.66 -17.49
CA VAL A 69 7.41 5.01 -17.41
C VAL A 69 8.55 6.01 -17.59
N ASP A 70 8.36 6.95 -18.52
CA ASP A 70 9.30 7.99 -18.83
C ASP A 70 9.47 9.03 -17.71
N ASP A 71 10.30 10.04 -17.95
CA ASP A 71 10.65 11.08 -16.99
C ASP A 71 9.52 12.10 -16.72
N THR A 72 8.26 11.79 -17.05
CA THR A 72 7.12 12.70 -16.85
C THR A 72 7.04 13.24 -15.42
N PHE A 73 7.50 12.46 -14.44
CA PHE A 73 7.56 12.83 -13.03
C PHE A 73 8.98 12.98 -12.46
N ALA A 74 10.03 13.04 -13.29
CA ALA A 74 11.43 13.16 -12.83
C ALA A 74 11.69 14.38 -11.93
N GLN A 75 10.86 15.43 -12.02
CA GLN A 75 10.92 16.62 -11.17
C GLN A 75 9.90 16.59 -10.02
N ALA A 76 9.20 15.47 -9.81
CA ALA A 76 8.27 15.34 -8.71
C ALA A 76 9.00 15.46 -7.37
N TYR A 77 8.32 16.03 -6.38
CA TYR A 77 8.90 16.24 -5.07
C TYR A 77 9.02 14.92 -4.29
N GLU A 78 10.24 14.48 -4.03
CA GLU A 78 10.53 13.29 -3.24
C GLU A 78 10.79 13.65 -1.77
N ILE A 79 10.20 12.91 -0.87
CA ILE A 79 10.36 13.08 0.58
C ILE A 79 10.13 11.76 1.32
N ARG A 80 10.77 11.55 2.45
CA ARG A 80 10.58 10.40 3.36
C ARG A 80 10.86 9.03 2.72
N GLY A 81 11.69 8.96 1.68
CA GLY A 81 11.98 7.72 0.96
C GLY A 81 10.86 7.26 0.03
N ILE A 82 9.88 8.11 -0.25
CA ILE A 82 8.90 7.91 -1.32
C ILE A 82 9.53 8.47 -2.58
N THR A 83 9.78 7.58 -3.54
CA THR A 83 10.46 7.85 -4.80
C THR A 83 9.48 8.12 -5.94
N THR A 84 9.99 8.56 -7.08
CA THR A 84 9.23 8.88 -8.29
C THR A 84 8.20 7.80 -8.70
N PRO A 85 8.45 6.48 -8.59
CA PRO A 85 7.46 5.45 -8.91
C PRO A 85 6.10 5.60 -8.18
N ALA A 86 6.07 6.22 -7.01
CA ALA A 86 4.80 6.49 -6.33
C ALA A 86 3.84 7.36 -7.15
N TYR A 87 4.36 8.23 -8.01
CA TYR A 87 3.54 9.08 -8.88
C TYR A 87 3.02 8.36 -10.12
N TYR A 88 3.59 7.20 -10.51
CA TYR A 88 3.18 6.50 -11.74
C TYR A 88 1.73 6.03 -11.69
N ARG A 89 1.18 5.80 -10.48
CA ARG A 89 -0.26 5.50 -10.32
C ARG A 89 -1.18 6.57 -10.92
N LEU A 90 -0.72 7.81 -11.02
CA LEU A 90 -1.47 8.92 -11.60
C LEU A 90 -1.65 8.79 -13.13
N LEU A 91 -0.81 7.97 -13.78
CA LEU A 91 -0.84 7.73 -15.22
C LEU A 91 -1.63 6.49 -15.63
N ILE A 92 -2.07 5.66 -14.68
CA ILE A 92 -2.76 4.39 -14.95
C ILE A 92 -3.86 4.50 -16.00
N PRO A 93 -4.76 5.52 -15.98
CA PRO A 93 -5.83 5.63 -16.95
C PRO A 93 -5.36 5.74 -18.41
N GLU A 94 -4.17 6.30 -18.64
CA GLU A 94 -3.58 6.43 -19.98
C GLU A 94 -2.68 5.26 -20.35
N LEU A 95 -1.88 4.75 -19.39
CA LEU A 95 -0.93 3.67 -19.64
C LEU A 95 -1.59 2.32 -19.91
N ILE A 96 -2.83 2.12 -19.40
CA ILE A 96 -3.55 0.86 -19.50
C ILE A 96 -4.97 1.13 -20.05
N PRO A 97 -5.09 1.61 -21.29
CA PRO A 97 -6.36 2.06 -21.88
C PRO A 97 -7.36 0.94 -22.13
N GLN A 98 -6.92 -0.32 -22.17
CA GLN A 98 -7.75 -1.50 -22.44
C GLN A 98 -8.70 -1.85 -21.30
N TYR A 99 -8.53 -1.28 -20.10
CA TYR A 99 -9.42 -1.50 -18.97
C TYR A 99 -10.14 -0.22 -18.54
N ASP A 100 -11.43 -0.35 -18.30
CA ASP A 100 -12.28 0.74 -17.80
C ASP A 100 -12.21 0.91 -16.28
N LYS A 101 -11.91 -0.19 -15.56
CA LYS A 101 -11.75 -0.23 -14.10
C LYS A 101 -10.50 -1.03 -13.77
N ILE A 102 -9.65 -0.53 -12.86
CA ILE A 102 -8.36 -1.12 -12.52
C ILE A 102 -8.15 -1.04 -11.01
N LEU A 103 -7.58 -2.09 -10.42
CA LEU A 103 -7.03 -2.06 -9.07
C LEU A 103 -5.60 -1.52 -9.10
N TYR A 104 -5.24 -0.75 -8.11
CA TYR A 104 -3.86 -0.37 -7.81
C TYR A 104 -3.48 -0.80 -6.41
N SER A 105 -2.27 -1.29 -6.23
CA SER A 105 -1.69 -1.57 -4.92
C SER A 105 -0.22 -1.19 -4.87
N ASP A 106 0.22 -0.66 -3.72
CA ASP A 106 1.64 -0.63 -3.37
C ASP A 106 2.14 -2.08 -3.17
N VAL A 107 3.47 -2.28 -3.17
CA VAL A 107 4.08 -3.62 -3.00
C VAL A 107 4.50 -3.93 -1.56
N ASP A 108 4.36 -2.98 -0.67
CA ASP A 108 4.56 -3.17 0.76
C ASP A 108 3.26 -3.61 1.47
N VAL A 109 2.55 -4.53 0.83
CA VAL A 109 1.30 -5.11 1.32
C VAL A 109 1.35 -6.64 1.34
N ILE A 110 0.46 -7.23 2.13
CA ILE A 110 0.11 -8.67 2.06
C ILE A 110 -1.38 -8.78 1.79
N PHE A 111 -1.72 -9.46 0.71
CA PHE A 111 -3.09 -9.87 0.40
C PHE A 111 -3.43 -11.12 1.19
N ARG A 112 -4.64 -11.14 1.79
CA ARG A 112 -5.11 -12.27 2.59
C ARG A 112 -6.45 -12.82 2.09
N ASP A 113 -6.95 -12.26 0.98
CA ASP A 113 -8.17 -12.71 0.32
C ASP A 113 -8.10 -12.45 -1.18
N ASP A 114 -9.01 -13.09 -1.94
CA ASP A 114 -9.20 -12.89 -3.37
C ASP A 114 -9.92 -11.55 -3.63
N LEU A 115 -9.44 -10.77 -4.60
CA LEU A 115 -9.98 -9.44 -4.89
C LEU A 115 -11.09 -9.44 -5.95
N CYS A 116 -11.43 -10.57 -6.54
CA CYS A 116 -12.37 -10.65 -7.66
C CYS A 116 -13.77 -10.16 -7.26
N GLU A 117 -14.26 -10.56 -6.09
CA GLU A 117 -15.56 -10.15 -5.60
C GLU A 117 -15.60 -8.64 -5.35
N LEU A 118 -14.63 -8.10 -4.62
CA LEU A 118 -14.50 -6.66 -4.39
C LEU A 118 -14.44 -5.90 -5.72
N TYR A 119 -13.60 -6.35 -6.65
CA TYR A 119 -13.45 -5.73 -7.96
C TYR A 119 -14.76 -5.74 -8.75
N SER A 120 -15.47 -6.86 -8.79
CA SER A 120 -16.69 -7.01 -9.59
C SER A 120 -17.88 -6.26 -8.99
N THR A 121 -18.05 -6.30 -7.67
CA THR A 121 -19.23 -5.74 -6.97
C THR A 121 -19.08 -4.25 -6.65
N THR A 122 -17.87 -3.69 -6.62
CA THR A 122 -17.70 -2.26 -6.39
C THR A 122 -18.22 -1.45 -7.58
N ASP A 123 -19.38 -0.84 -7.39
CA ASP A 123 -19.96 0.11 -8.33
C ASP A 123 -19.16 1.43 -8.30
N MET A 124 -18.62 1.82 -9.46
CA MET A 124 -17.85 3.04 -9.66
C MET A 124 -18.62 4.14 -10.41
N GLN A 125 -19.96 3.98 -10.57
CA GLN A 125 -20.77 4.97 -11.27
C GLN A 125 -20.69 6.34 -10.55
N GLY A 126 -20.23 7.35 -11.27
CA GLY A 126 -20.07 8.71 -10.75
C GLY A 126 -18.81 8.93 -9.89
N TYR A 127 -18.06 7.89 -9.54
CA TYR A 127 -16.81 8.00 -8.78
C TYR A 127 -15.59 7.87 -9.69
N LEU A 128 -14.57 8.69 -9.45
CA LEU A 128 -13.26 8.60 -10.12
C LEU A 128 -12.37 7.56 -9.43
N LEU A 129 -12.40 7.55 -8.08
CA LEU A 129 -11.61 6.63 -7.25
C LEU A 129 -12.48 5.96 -6.20
N ALA A 130 -12.04 4.77 -5.75
CA ALA A 130 -12.45 4.22 -4.48
C ALA A 130 -11.21 3.84 -3.66
N GLY A 131 -11.29 4.02 -2.33
CA GLY A 131 -10.20 3.75 -1.41
C GLY A 131 -10.63 3.83 0.05
N VAL A 132 -9.70 3.49 0.95
CA VAL A 132 -9.94 3.45 2.38
C VAL A 132 -9.58 4.78 3.04
N ASN A 133 -10.39 5.23 3.99
CA ASN A 133 -10.17 6.46 4.74
C ASN A 133 -8.79 6.44 5.44
N SER A 134 -8.03 7.53 5.28
CA SER A 134 -6.68 7.66 5.85
C SER A 134 -6.65 7.99 7.35
N LEU A 135 -7.81 8.26 7.95
CA LEU A 135 -7.94 8.76 9.33
C LEU A 135 -7.21 10.10 9.56
N ALA A 136 -7.03 10.91 8.51
CA ALA A 136 -6.34 12.20 8.61
C ALA A 136 -6.98 13.14 9.66
N HIS A 137 -8.30 13.05 9.84
CA HIS A 137 -9.04 13.81 10.86
C HIS A 137 -8.74 13.38 12.31
N PHE A 138 -8.12 12.20 12.50
CA PHE A 138 -7.69 11.74 13.84
C PHE A 138 -6.42 12.44 14.32
N VAL A 139 -5.65 13.05 13.40
CA VAL A 139 -4.39 13.72 13.69
C VAL A 139 -4.57 15.23 13.51
N PRO A 140 -4.58 16.04 14.59
CA PRO A 140 -4.88 17.48 14.50
C PRO A 140 -4.05 18.24 13.46
N ALA A 141 -2.75 17.92 13.35
CA ALA A 141 -1.86 18.55 12.38
C ALA A 141 -2.26 18.24 10.92
N TYR A 142 -2.67 17.00 10.63
CA TYR A 142 -3.13 16.61 9.31
C TYR A 142 -4.51 17.20 9.00
N ALA A 143 -5.42 17.16 9.98
CA ALA A 143 -6.73 17.79 9.84
C ALA A 143 -6.61 19.30 9.52
N LYS A 144 -5.70 20.00 10.20
CA LYS A 144 -5.40 21.41 9.93
C LYS A 144 -4.84 21.60 8.53
N TYR A 145 -3.86 20.78 8.12
CA TYR A 145 -3.24 20.85 6.79
C TYR A 145 -4.28 20.69 5.68
N TYR A 146 -5.13 19.67 5.74
CA TYR A 146 -6.15 19.44 4.73
C TYR A 146 -7.18 20.58 4.66
N ARG A 147 -7.66 21.08 5.80
CA ARG A 147 -8.65 22.19 5.81
C ARG A 147 -8.05 23.49 5.34
N GLU A 148 -6.91 23.90 5.89
CA GLU A 148 -6.39 25.26 5.72
C GLU A 148 -5.50 25.41 4.48
N LYS A 149 -4.78 24.36 4.07
CA LYS A 149 -3.86 24.42 2.94
C LYS A 149 -4.43 23.85 1.65
N LEU A 150 -5.21 22.77 1.75
CA LEU A 150 -5.75 22.09 0.59
C LEU A 150 -7.26 22.33 0.38
N HIS A 151 -7.95 22.92 1.35
CA HIS A 151 -9.40 23.15 1.35
C HIS A 151 -10.20 21.86 1.14
N LEU A 152 -9.71 20.75 1.74
CA LEU A 152 -10.33 19.44 1.70
C LEU A 152 -10.91 19.06 3.09
N ASP A 153 -11.96 18.26 3.08
CA ASP A 153 -12.48 17.64 4.31
C ASP A 153 -11.55 16.51 4.77
N PRO A 154 -10.86 16.64 5.92
CA PRO A 154 -9.94 15.62 6.41
C PRO A 154 -10.60 14.28 6.75
N ALA A 155 -11.94 14.26 6.95
CA ALA A 155 -12.69 13.03 7.19
C ALA A 155 -12.98 12.23 5.91
N ARG A 156 -12.65 12.78 4.73
CA ARG A 156 -12.87 12.14 3.43
C ARG A 156 -11.58 11.83 2.66
N ILE A 157 -10.44 12.04 3.26
CA ILE A 157 -9.13 11.75 2.67
C ILE A 157 -8.90 10.24 2.67
N ILE A 158 -8.49 9.71 1.50
CA ILE A 158 -8.16 8.28 1.35
C ILE A 158 -6.65 8.07 1.27
N TYR A 159 -6.20 6.86 1.64
CA TYR A 159 -4.85 6.38 1.33
C TYR A 159 -4.69 6.16 -0.18
N SER A 160 -3.46 6.35 -0.67
CA SER A 160 -3.11 6.11 -2.08
C SER A 160 -2.55 4.71 -2.35
N GLY A 161 -2.28 3.93 -1.31
CA GLY A 161 -1.59 2.64 -1.46
C GLY A 161 -2.45 1.47 -1.94
N ASN A 162 -3.78 1.57 -1.84
CA ASN A 162 -4.73 0.61 -2.40
C ASN A 162 -5.94 1.37 -2.94
N LEU A 163 -6.17 1.28 -4.26
CA LEU A 163 -7.18 2.07 -4.95
C LEU A 163 -7.93 1.26 -6.00
N ILE A 164 -9.18 1.65 -6.27
CA ILE A 164 -9.90 1.26 -7.49
C ILE A 164 -10.05 2.51 -8.35
N PHE A 165 -9.50 2.46 -9.56
CA PHE A 165 -9.60 3.52 -10.55
C PHE A 165 -10.77 3.29 -11.49
N ASN A 166 -11.60 4.31 -11.72
CA ASN A 166 -12.51 4.38 -12.85
C ASN A 166 -11.76 5.01 -14.04
N CYS A 167 -10.95 4.21 -14.70
CA CYS A 167 -10.08 4.69 -15.76
C CYS A 167 -10.85 5.27 -16.94
N LYS A 168 -12.02 4.71 -17.27
CA LYS A 168 -12.89 5.24 -18.32
C LYS A 168 -13.29 6.68 -18.02
N LEU A 169 -13.89 6.89 -16.88
CA LEU A 169 -14.36 8.23 -16.48
C LEU A 169 -13.20 9.23 -16.32
N MET A 170 -12.05 8.77 -15.82
CA MET A 170 -10.85 9.60 -15.70
C MET A 170 -10.31 10.04 -17.07
N ARG A 171 -10.37 9.16 -18.09
CA ARG A 171 -10.00 9.53 -19.47
C ARG A 171 -10.99 10.52 -20.06
N GLU A 172 -12.29 10.28 -19.90
CA GLU A 172 -13.37 11.15 -20.39
C GLU A 172 -13.30 12.56 -19.78
N GLU A 173 -12.86 12.68 -18.54
CA GLU A 173 -12.77 13.95 -17.80
C GLU A 173 -11.35 14.55 -17.77
N HIS A 174 -10.40 13.99 -18.51
CA HIS A 174 -9.00 14.46 -18.57
C HIS A 174 -8.35 14.60 -17.19
N ALA A 175 -8.61 13.64 -16.28
CA ALA A 175 -8.10 13.69 -14.90
C ALA A 175 -6.57 13.62 -14.83
N VAL A 176 -5.94 12.92 -15.77
CA VAL A 176 -4.47 12.78 -15.81
C VAL A 176 -3.78 14.11 -16.12
N ASP A 177 -4.37 14.94 -16.96
CA ASP A 177 -3.84 16.29 -17.24
C ASP A 177 -3.86 17.15 -15.97
N ARG A 178 -4.93 17.07 -15.19
CA ARG A 178 -5.03 17.74 -13.88
C ARG A 178 -4.01 17.21 -12.86
N PHE A 179 -3.70 15.91 -12.87
CA PHE A 179 -2.61 15.35 -12.07
C PHE A 179 -1.25 15.92 -12.47
N ARG A 180 -0.97 16.01 -13.79
CA ARG A 180 0.28 16.60 -14.33
C ARG A 180 0.46 18.07 -13.93
N GLU A 181 -0.61 18.87 -13.92
CA GLU A 181 -0.56 20.28 -13.49
C GLU A 181 -0.12 20.44 -12.02
N LEU A 182 -0.41 19.44 -11.18
CA LEU A 182 -0.12 19.48 -9.74
C LEU A 182 1.22 18.85 -9.36
N ARG A 183 1.87 18.12 -10.28
CA ARG A 183 3.08 17.29 -9.98
C ARG A 183 4.27 18.07 -9.40
N GLY A 184 4.45 19.34 -9.77
CA GLY A 184 5.55 20.19 -9.31
C GLY A 184 5.36 20.84 -7.94
N LYS A 185 4.19 20.67 -7.31
CA LYS A 185 3.89 21.28 -6.03
C LYS A 185 4.41 20.41 -4.87
N LYS A 186 4.93 21.08 -3.83
CA LYS A 186 5.42 20.44 -2.62
C LYS A 186 4.27 20.14 -1.67
N TYR A 187 3.66 18.97 -1.82
CA TYR A 187 2.62 18.47 -0.94
C TYR A 187 3.19 17.66 0.23
N MET A 188 2.46 17.63 1.36
CA MET A 188 2.87 16.86 2.54
C MET A 188 2.85 15.35 2.29
N PHE A 189 1.85 14.88 1.53
CA PHE A 189 1.65 13.46 1.19
C PHE A 189 1.68 13.20 -0.32
N GLN A 190 2.39 14.01 -1.08
CA GLN A 190 2.78 13.80 -2.48
C GLN A 190 1.60 13.40 -3.40
N ASP A 191 1.66 12.20 -4.02
CA ASP A 191 0.64 11.63 -4.91
C ASP A 191 -0.73 11.48 -4.22
N MET A 192 -0.75 11.14 -2.93
CA MET A 192 -1.98 11.02 -2.16
C MET A 192 -2.73 12.35 -2.10
N ASP A 193 -2.03 13.47 -1.91
CA ASP A 193 -2.66 14.79 -1.89
C ASP A 193 -3.19 15.15 -3.28
N ILE A 194 -2.44 14.87 -4.35
CA ILE A 194 -2.86 15.12 -5.75
C ILE A 194 -4.15 14.35 -6.06
N LEU A 195 -4.21 13.05 -5.72
CA LEU A 195 -5.40 12.22 -5.92
C LEU A 195 -6.61 12.79 -5.18
N ASN A 196 -6.44 13.14 -3.91
CA ASN A 196 -7.54 13.67 -3.10
C ASN A 196 -8.01 15.06 -3.56
N ILE A 197 -7.12 15.91 -4.08
CA ILE A 197 -7.47 17.21 -4.65
C ILE A 197 -8.28 17.04 -5.95
N VAL A 198 -7.75 16.27 -6.90
CA VAL A 198 -8.37 16.15 -8.24
C VAL A 198 -9.68 15.37 -8.18
N CYS A 199 -9.77 14.36 -7.31
CA CYS A 199 -10.95 13.52 -7.21
C CYS A 199 -11.93 13.96 -6.10
N GLN A 200 -11.74 15.15 -5.51
CA GLN A 200 -12.59 15.67 -4.44
C GLN A 200 -14.09 15.56 -4.79
N GLY A 201 -14.89 15.05 -3.86
CA GLY A 201 -16.33 14.86 -4.05
C GLY A 201 -16.72 13.64 -4.90
N ARG A 202 -15.74 12.98 -5.53
CA ARG A 202 -15.90 11.84 -6.44
C ARG A 202 -15.09 10.61 -6.00
N ILE A 203 -14.92 10.45 -4.68
CA ILE A 203 -14.22 9.32 -4.05
C ILE A 203 -15.22 8.46 -3.30
N LYS A 204 -15.26 7.17 -3.62
CA LYS A 204 -16.03 6.16 -2.89
C LYS A 204 -15.18 5.62 -1.74
N LEU A 205 -15.71 5.69 -0.52
CA LEU A 205 -15.06 5.10 0.65
C LEU A 205 -15.34 3.60 0.72
N LEU A 206 -14.30 2.82 1.00
CA LEU A 206 -14.34 1.38 1.14
C LEU A 206 -14.11 0.92 2.58
N SER A 207 -14.44 -0.33 2.86
CA SER A 207 -14.12 -1.03 4.10
C SER A 207 -12.62 -1.07 4.38
N PRO A 208 -12.18 -1.06 5.66
CA PRO A 208 -10.77 -1.17 6.01
C PRO A 208 -10.13 -2.49 5.56
N SER A 209 -10.92 -3.50 5.18
CA SER A 209 -10.40 -4.74 4.60
C SER A 209 -9.63 -4.53 3.29
N PHE A 210 -9.93 -3.47 2.55
CA PHE A 210 -9.19 -3.13 1.32
C PHE A 210 -7.84 -2.44 1.56
N CYS A 211 -7.61 -1.87 2.74
CA CYS A 211 -6.31 -1.27 3.13
C CYS A 211 -6.21 -1.17 4.65
N LEU A 212 -5.76 -2.25 5.29
CA LEU A 212 -5.47 -2.24 6.72
C LEU A 212 -4.08 -1.62 6.96
N SER A 213 -4.01 -0.30 6.92
CA SER A 213 -2.76 0.43 7.17
C SER A 213 -2.25 0.23 8.60
N THR A 214 -0.97 0.50 8.84
CA THR A 214 -0.37 0.49 10.19
C THR A 214 -1.20 1.35 11.15
N PHE A 215 -1.61 2.55 10.71
CA PHE A 215 -2.36 3.47 11.56
C PHE A 215 -3.79 2.97 11.87
N ILE A 216 -4.47 2.34 10.91
CA ILE A 216 -5.77 1.70 11.15
C ILE A 216 -5.61 0.53 12.14
N SER A 217 -4.60 -0.33 11.95
CA SER A 217 -4.31 -1.46 12.85
C SER A 217 -4.05 -0.99 14.28
N GLU A 218 -3.25 0.06 14.48
CA GLU A 218 -2.98 0.62 15.80
C GLU A 218 -4.23 1.21 16.46
N ASN A 219 -5.07 1.92 15.70
CA ASN A 219 -6.32 2.49 16.21
C ASN A 219 -7.36 1.41 16.50
N ALA A 220 -7.37 0.30 15.76
CA ALA A 220 -8.25 -0.84 16.05
C ALA A 220 -7.97 -1.49 17.41
N VAL A 221 -6.72 -1.41 17.87
CA VAL A 221 -6.34 -1.91 19.20
C VAL A 221 -6.56 -0.85 20.29
N ARG A 222 -6.17 0.40 20.03
CA ARG A 222 -6.10 1.45 21.06
C ARG A 222 -7.33 2.35 21.14
N HIS A 223 -8.00 2.56 20.02
CA HIS A 223 -9.05 3.57 19.87
C HIS A 223 -10.23 3.07 19.03
N ARG A 224 -10.65 1.81 19.23
CA ARG A 224 -11.67 1.13 18.43
C ARG A 224 -12.97 1.92 18.31
N ALA A 225 -13.41 2.57 19.40
CA ALA A 225 -14.62 3.39 19.40
C ALA A 225 -14.59 4.53 18.37
N ARG A 226 -13.40 5.09 18.07
CA ARG A 226 -13.25 6.12 17.03
C ARG A 226 -13.38 5.54 15.62
N LEU A 227 -12.96 4.30 15.40
CA LEU A 227 -13.13 3.63 14.10
C LEU A 227 -14.60 3.31 13.84
N SER A 228 -15.39 3.07 14.90
CA SER A 228 -16.82 2.81 14.79
C SER A 228 -17.64 4.03 14.31
N GLU A 229 -17.02 5.21 14.25
CA GLU A 229 -17.60 6.40 13.60
C GLU A 229 -17.59 6.28 12.06
N LEU A 230 -16.71 5.43 11.50
CA LEU A 230 -16.50 5.27 10.07
C LEU A 230 -16.95 3.92 9.54
N TRP A 231 -16.76 2.87 10.32
CA TRP A 231 -16.99 1.48 9.91
C TRP A 231 -17.74 0.70 10.98
N THR A 232 -18.54 -0.25 10.54
CA THR A 232 -19.20 -1.21 11.44
C THR A 232 -18.17 -2.11 12.12
N GLU A 233 -18.56 -2.70 13.25
CA GLU A 233 -17.71 -3.66 13.96
C GLU A 233 -17.33 -4.86 13.07
N SER A 234 -18.27 -5.33 12.22
CA SER A 234 -18.02 -6.41 11.28
C SER A 234 -16.94 -6.05 10.25
N GLU A 235 -16.99 -4.83 9.68
CA GLU A 235 -15.98 -4.37 8.71
C GLU A 235 -14.60 -4.24 9.35
N ILE A 236 -14.53 -3.76 10.60
CA ILE A 236 -13.26 -3.67 11.33
C ILE A 236 -12.68 -5.07 11.60
N LEU A 237 -13.50 -6.03 12.03
CA LEU A 237 -13.08 -7.40 12.28
C LEU A 237 -12.64 -8.11 11.00
N GLU A 238 -13.36 -7.92 9.91
CA GLU A 238 -12.98 -8.43 8.59
C GLU A 238 -11.61 -7.87 8.16
N GLY A 239 -11.41 -6.55 8.28
CA GLY A 239 -10.12 -5.93 7.98
C GLY A 239 -8.98 -6.53 8.79
N LEU A 240 -9.19 -6.79 10.08
CA LEU A 240 -8.18 -7.40 10.96
C LEU A 240 -7.90 -8.86 10.62
N SER A 241 -8.90 -9.64 10.21
CA SER A 241 -8.77 -11.08 9.96
C SER A 241 -8.30 -11.43 8.55
N SER A 242 -8.85 -10.79 7.50
CA SER A 242 -8.64 -11.15 6.09
C SER A 242 -8.29 -9.98 5.18
N GLY A 243 -8.31 -8.75 5.67
CA GLY A 243 -8.01 -7.57 4.85
C GLY A 243 -6.57 -7.48 4.35
N ILE A 244 -6.33 -6.64 3.35
CA ILE A 244 -5.00 -6.32 2.82
C ILE A 244 -4.22 -5.56 3.88
N VAL A 245 -3.14 -6.16 4.40
CA VAL A 245 -2.24 -5.50 5.36
C VAL A 245 -1.27 -4.60 4.61
N HIS A 246 -1.25 -3.31 4.94
CA HIS A 246 -0.37 -2.33 4.32
C HIS A 246 0.65 -1.79 5.32
N TYR A 247 1.92 -2.05 5.04
CA TYR A 247 3.06 -1.62 5.86
C TYR A 247 3.55 -0.22 5.46
N ASN A 248 2.64 0.76 5.47
CA ASN A 248 2.93 2.14 5.08
C ASN A 248 3.81 2.93 6.08
N GLY A 249 4.25 2.27 7.16
CA GLY A 249 5.25 2.75 8.11
C GLY A 249 6.55 1.96 8.01
N GLN A 250 6.97 1.39 9.15
CA GLN A 250 8.14 0.51 9.22
C GLN A 250 7.90 -0.79 8.45
N LYS A 251 8.93 -1.27 7.75
CA LYS A 251 8.83 -2.44 6.87
C LYS A 251 9.24 -3.71 7.61
N PRO A 252 8.47 -4.82 7.50
CA PRO A 252 8.74 -6.05 8.21
C PRO A 252 10.08 -6.71 7.83
N TRP A 253 10.55 -6.53 6.59
CA TRP A 253 11.87 -7.01 6.16
C TRP A 253 13.04 -6.11 6.57
N LYS A 254 12.76 -5.00 7.27
CA LYS A 254 13.78 -4.11 7.84
C LYS A 254 13.78 -4.12 9.37
N GLY A 255 12.66 -4.47 10.01
CA GLY A 255 12.57 -4.47 11.47
C GLY A 255 11.19 -4.74 12.01
N TRP A 256 11.06 -4.68 13.33
CA TRP A 256 9.80 -4.92 14.03
C TRP A 256 8.76 -3.83 13.68
N CYS A 257 7.56 -4.26 13.33
CA CYS A 257 6.44 -3.37 13.03
C CYS A 257 5.10 -4.03 13.39
N VAL A 258 4.01 -3.27 13.25
CA VAL A 258 2.65 -3.80 13.40
C VAL A 258 2.40 -4.85 12.30
N ASN A 259 1.76 -5.96 12.64
CA ASN A 259 1.48 -7.09 11.74
C ASN A 259 2.75 -7.73 11.13
N PHE A 260 3.87 -7.62 11.84
CA PHE A 260 5.18 -8.17 11.44
C PHE A 260 5.12 -9.65 11.09
N ASP A 261 4.46 -10.43 11.92
CA ASP A 261 4.28 -11.88 11.80
C ASP A 261 3.57 -12.30 10.50
N ILE A 262 2.59 -11.52 10.05
CA ILE A 262 1.82 -11.80 8.82
C ILE A 262 2.75 -11.78 7.60
N TRP A 263 3.62 -10.77 7.46
CA TRP A 263 4.55 -10.72 6.33
C TRP A 263 5.50 -11.93 6.32
N TRP A 264 6.06 -12.26 7.47
CA TRP A 264 6.99 -13.38 7.61
C TRP A 264 6.32 -14.75 7.45
N GLU A 265 5.03 -14.86 7.74
CA GLU A 265 4.24 -16.05 7.44
C GLU A 265 4.15 -16.26 5.92
N TYR A 266 3.77 -15.24 5.17
CA TYR A 266 3.69 -15.29 3.70
C TYR A 266 5.06 -15.48 3.06
N TYR A 267 6.10 -14.84 3.59
CA TYR A 267 7.46 -15.06 3.14
C TYR A 267 7.86 -16.55 3.24
N ARG A 268 7.64 -17.18 4.39
CA ARG A 268 7.96 -18.62 4.58
C ARG A 268 7.16 -19.54 3.66
N LYS A 269 5.96 -19.16 3.25
CA LYS A 269 5.10 -19.93 2.33
C LYS A 269 5.39 -19.63 0.86
N SER A 270 6.08 -18.54 0.57
CA SER A 270 6.37 -18.11 -0.81
C SER A 270 7.43 -19.01 -1.46
N PRO A 271 7.44 -19.13 -2.80
CA PRO A 271 8.50 -19.81 -3.52
C PRO A 271 9.87 -19.10 -3.42
N PHE A 272 9.91 -17.90 -2.86
CA PHE A 272 11.10 -17.07 -2.66
C PHE A 272 11.70 -17.18 -1.25
N TYR A 273 11.27 -18.19 -0.47
CA TYR A 273 11.83 -18.42 0.84
C TYR A 273 13.31 -18.82 0.75
N ASP A 274 14.17 -18.04 1.38
CA ASP A 274 15.57 -18.34 1.59
C ASP A 274 15.82 -18.56 3.09
N GLU A 275 16.23 -19.78 3.45
CA GLU A 275 16.45 -20.19 4.84
C GLU A 275 17.54 -19.36 5.50
N LYS A 276 18.63 -19.07 4.76
CA LYS A 276 19.76 -18.29 5.29
C LYS A 276 19.33 -16.87 5.59
N PHE A 277 18.66 -16.19 4.63
CA PHE A 277 18.13 -14.84 4.85
C PHE A 277 17.19 -14.78 6.05
N TYR A 278 16.29 -15.77 6.18
CA TYR A 278 15.34 -15.85 7.28
C TYR A 278 16.05 -15.94 8.64
N PHE A 279 16.98 -16.90 8.81
CA PHE A 279 17.69 -17.08 10.06
C PHE A 279 18.64 -15.92 10.36
N ASP A 280 19.35 -15.39 9.38
CA ASP A 280 20.23 -14.23 9.56
C ASP A 280 19.43 -12.99 10.03
N PHE A 281 18.25 -12.75 9.46
CA PHE A 281 17.40 -11.65 9.89
C PHE A 281 17.01 -11.79 11.36
N PHE A 282 16.45 -12.92 11.76
CA PHE A 282 16.00 -13.14 13.14
C PHE A 282 17.16 -13.17 14.12
N TYR A 283 18.26 -13.82 13.77
CA TYR A 283 19.48 -13.84 14.59
C TYR A 283 19.99 -12.43 14.85
N ASN A 284 20.09 -11.60 13.82
CA ASN A 284 20.53 -10.22 13.96
C ASN A 284 19.55 -9.39 14.81
N LYS A 285 18.25 -9.58 14.64
CA LYS A 285 17.24 -8.88 15.43
C LYS A 285 17.25 -9.28 16.92
N LEU A 286 17.45 -10.53 17.22
CA LEU A 286 17.59 -11.01 18.61
C LEU A 286 18.85 -10.44 19.28
N ASN A 287 19.93 -10.26 18.53
CA ASN A 287 21.20 -9.76 19.04
C ASN A 287 21.33 -8.22 18.99
N GLU A 288 20.36 -7.48 18.48
CA GLU A 288 20.42 -6.00 18.39
C GLU A 288 20.71 -5.35 19.77
N HIS A 289 20.12 -5.87 20.85
CA HIS A 289 20.37 -5.33 22.19
C HIS A 289 21.83 -5.51 22.59
N ASP A 290 22.45 -6.63 22.27
CA ASP A 290 23.84 -6.94 22.62
C ASP A 290 24.87 -6.14 21.83
N GLN A 291 24.47 -5.59 20.67
CA GLN A 291 25.30 -4.69 19.87
C GLN A 291 25.25 -3.24 20.35
N LEU A 292 24.33 -2.90 21.27
CA LEU A 292 24.25 -1.54 21.81
C LEU A 292 25.37 -1.24 22.81
N PRO A 293 25.91 0.00 22.86
CA PRO A 293 26.80 0.44 23.92
C PRO A 293 26.18 0.23 25.29
N LEU A 294 27.00 -0.13 26.31
CA LEU A 294 26.54 -0.49 27.66
C LEU A 294 25.55 0.53 28.26
N TRP A 295 25.81 1.82 28.10
CA TRP A 295 24.94 2.87 28.65
C TRP A 295 23.53 2.87 28.00
N LYS A 296 23.43 2.53 26.72
CA LYS A 296 22.13 2.38 26.04
C LYS A 296 21.37 1.16 26.55
N ARG A 297 22.05 0.02 26.76
CA ARG A 297 21.46 -1.19 27.35
C ARG A 297 20.90 -0.89 28.75
N VAL A 298 21.71 -0.24 29.61
CA VAL A 298 21.29 0.17 30.95
C VAL A 298 20.07 1.09 30.88
N LYS A 299 20.06 2.09 29.99
CA LYS A 299 18.93 3.00 29.83
C LYS A 299 17.63 2.28 29.41
N ILE A 300 17.72 1.28 28.52
CA ILE A 300 16.57 0.47 28.09
C ILE A 300 16.05 -0.35 29.28
N LEU A 301 16.92 -1.01 30.04
CA LEU A 301 16.56 -1.79 31.21
C LEU A 301 15.91 -0.92 32.29
N LEU A 302 16.49 0.25 32.62
CA LEU A 302 15.91 1.19 33.58
C LEU A 302 14.53 1.67 33.12
N ARG A 303 14.36 1.98 31.84
CA ARG A 303 13.06 2.37 31.28
C ARG A 303 12.02 1.26 31.41
N TYR A 304 12.43 0.01 31.15
CA TYR A 304 11.57 -1.16 31.31
C TYR A 304 11.12 -1.35 32.76
N PHE A 305 12.06 -1.25 33.75
CA PHE A 305 11.74 -1.39 35.15
C PHE A 305 10.89 -0.23 35.72
N ILE A 306 11.10 1.01 35.25
CA ILE A 306 10.37 2.17 35.74
C ILE A 306 8.97 2.28 35.13
N PHE A 307 8.85 2.02 33.83
CA PHE A 307 7.63 2.29 33.09
C PHE A 307 6.90 1.03 32.58
N GLY A 308 7.48 -0.14 32.76
CA GLY A 308 6.93 -1.41 32.29
C GLY A 308 6.93 -1.58 30.76
N CYS A 309 6.42 -2.70 30.28
CA CYS A 309 6.39 -3.06 28.86
C CYS A 309 5.56 -2.12 27.97
N GLN A 310 4.65 -1.33 28.56
CA GLN A 310 3.71 -0.50 27.79
C GLN A 310 4.33 0.75 27.14
N GLN A 311 5.54 1.14 27.53
CA GLN A 311 6.21 2.32 26.97
C GLN A 311 7.41 2.01 26.06
N SER A 312 7.71 0.75 25.81
CA SER A 312 8.77 0.33 24.88
C SER A 312 8.28 0.16 23.42
N ARG A 313 7.08 0.64 23.13
CA ARG A 313 6.50 0.66 21.79
C ARG A 313 6.50 2.03 21.16
#